data_9064887379787f68e1ce0e4934deb3f3
#
_entry.id   9064887379787f68e1ce0e4934deb3f3
#
_cell.length_a   1.000
_cell.length_b   1.000
_cell.length_c   1.000
_cell.angle_alpha   90.00
_cell.angle_beta   90.00
_cell.angle_gamma   90.00
#
_symmetry.space_group_name_H-M   'P 1'
#
loop_
_entity.id
_entity.type
_entity.pdbx_description
1 polymer ?
#
loop_
_entity_poly.entity_id
_entity_poly.type
_entity_poly.pdbx_seq_one_letter_code
_entity_poly.pdbx_strand_id
1 'polypeptide(L)'
;MVSLIEELEAREAAARVRAVMVPHWREGLTVVALPDVYRDIVEVVADASTPMQAKQIVPRIGLPAVTAKIEGTRGKLKRLVERGWLTEDQPGLFALAHRATVESGEGAER
;
A
#
# COMPACT_ATOMS: atom_id res chain seq x y z
N MET A 1 10.26 34.14 14.83
CA MET A 1 9.29 33.23 15.39
C MET A 1 8.53 32.54 14.27
N VAL A 2 8.43 31.22 14.34
CA VAL A 2 7.73 30.46 13.31
C VAL A 2 6.24 30.54 13.59
N SER A 3 5.46 30.82 12.56
CA SER A 3 4.01 30.88 12.73
C SER A 3 3.43 29.48 12.86
N LEU A 4 2.22 29.43 13.44
CA LEU A 4 1.54 28.15 13.58
C LEU A 4 1.27 27.52 12.23
N ILE A 5 0.97 28.33 11.23
CA ILE A 5 0.71 27.83 9.89
C ILE A 5 1.95 27.17 9.32
N GLU A 6 3.10 27.77 9.52
CA GLU A 6 4.35 27.20 9.04
C GLU A 6 4.64 25.86 9.69
N GLU A 7 4.34 25.75 10.97
CA GLU A 7 4.53 24.48 11.66
C GLU A 7 3.61 23.40 11.11
N LEU A 8 2.36 23.77 10.86
CA LEU A 8 1.41 22.80 10.30
C LEU A 8 1.83 22.36 8.91
N GLU A 9 2.30 23.30 8.09
CA GLU A 9 2.76 22.97 6.77
C GLU A 9 3.97 22.05 6.81
N ALA A 10 4.87 22.28 7.73
CA ALA A 10 6.04 21.43 7.87
C ALA A 10 5.63 20.00 8.27
N ARG A 11 4.66 19.89 9.17
CA ARG A 11 4.19 18.59 9.59
C ARG A 11 3.50 17.86 8.45
N GLU A 12 2.71 18.57 7.66
CA GLU A 12 2.05 17.95 6.54
C GLU A 12 3.05 17.49 5.50
N ALA A 13 4.08 18.28 5.25
CA ALA A 13 5.10 17.88 4.30
C ALA A 13 5.85 16.66 4.80
N ALA A 14 6.18 16.61 6.09
CA ALA A 14 6.86 15.45 6.64
C ALA A 14 5.99 14.22 6.56
N ALA A 15 4.70 14.37 6.83
CA ALA A 15 3.77 13.25 6.76
C ALA A 15 3.64 12.74 5.33
N ARG A 16 3.59 13.66 4.36
CA ARG A 16 3.50 13.25 2.96
C ARG A 16 4.76 12.50 2.53
N VAL A 17 5.92 12.99 2.93
CA VAL A 17 7.17 12.31 2.61
C VAL A 17 7.16 10.91 3.21
N ARG A 18 6.74 10.81 4.46
CA ARG A 18 6.69 9.51 5.12
C ARG A 18 5.71 8.59 4.42
N ALA A 19 4.55 9.14 4.00
CA ALA A 19 3.52 8.33 3.36
C ALA A 19 3.96 7.79 2.02
N VAL A 20 4.85 8.49 1.30
CA VAL A 20 5.28 8.01 0.00
C VAL A 20 6.61 7.27 0.07
N MET A 21 7.18 7.11 1.26
CA MET A 21 8.43 6.39 1.37
C MET A 21 8.15 4.91 1.54
N VAL A 22 7.75 4.30 0.45
CA VAL A 22 7.53 2.88 0.36
C VAL A 22 8.82 2.26 -0.15
N PRO A 23 9.46 1.38 0.62
CA PRO A 23 10.71 0.78 0.16
C PRO A 23 10.47 -0.09 -1.06
N HIS A 24 11.46 -0.18 -1.93
CA HIS A 24 11.41 -1.17 -3.00
C HIS A 24 11.46 -2.55 -2.37
N TRP A 25 10.65 -3.44 -2.88
CA TRP A 25 10.67 -4.81 -2.39
C TRP A 25 12.00 -5.47 -2.74
N ARG A 26 12.49 -6.25 -1.84
CA ARG A 26 13.63 -7.11 -2.10
C ARG A 26 13.49 -8.32 -1.21
N GLU A 27 14.23 -9.34 -1.54
CA GLU A 27 14.14 -10.60 -0.82
C GLU A 27 14.43 -10.38 0.65
N GLY A 28 13.59 -10.93 1.49
CA GLY A 28 13.73 -10.76 2.92
C GLY A 28 12.83 -9.70 3.52
N LEU A 29 12.28 -8.80 2.71
CA LEU A 29 11.35 -7.81 3.22
C LEU A 29 9.95 -8.38 3.31
N THR A 30 9.25 -8.01 4.38
CA THR A 30 7.86 -8.40 4.55
C THR A 30 7.03 -7.13 4.68
N VAL A 31 5.71 -7.29 4.77
CA VAL A 31 4.80 -6.16 4.87
C VAL A 31 5.07 -5.30 6.09
N VAL A 32 5.79 -5.83 7.08
CA VAL A 32 6.12 -5.04 8.26
C VAL A 32 6.93 -3.80 7.90
N ALA A 33 7.65 -3.85 6.78
CA ALA A 33 8.44 -2.71 6.33
C ALA A 33 7.60 -1.59 5.75
N LEU A 34 6.30 -1.81 5.53
CA LEU A 34 5.44 -0.84 4.88
C LEU A 34 4.73 0.05 5.89
N PRO A 35 4.46 1.32 5.52
CA PRO A 35 3.57 2.14 6.32
C PRO A 35 2.20 1.49 6.46
N ASP A 36 1.48 1.86 7.51
CA ASP A 36 0.27 1.13 7.93
C ASP A 36 -0.74 0.92 6.81
N VAL A 37 -1.09 1.98 6.08
CA VAL A 37 -2.12 1.86 5.05
C VAL A 37 -1.63 0.97 3.91
N TYR A 38 -0.38 1.13 3.52
CA TYR A 38 0.20 0.30 2.47
C TYR A 38 0.23 -1.16 2.88
N ARG A 39 0.55 -1.42 4.15
CA ARG A 39 0.55 -2.78 4.66
C ARG A 39 -0.85 -3.38 4.60
N ASP A 40 -1.86 -2.60 5.01
CA ASP A 40 -3.23 -3.08 4.97
C ASP A 40 -3.64 -3.44 3.54
N ILE A 41 -3.26 -2.62 2.58
CA ILE A 41 -3.59 -2.88 1.18
C ILE A 41 -2.95 -4.17 0.71
N VAL A 42 -1.68 -4.35 0.99
CA VAL A 42 -0.98 -5.55 0.54
C VAL A 42 -1.58 -6.79 1.19
N GLU A 43 -1.94 -6.70 2.46
CA GLU A 43 -2.52 -7.85 3.15
C GLU A 43 -3.87 -8.21 2.56
N VAL A 44 -4.69 -7.23 2.20
CA VAL A 44 -5.97 -7.52 1.57
C VAL A 44 -5.77 -8.19 0.22
N VAL A 45 -4.85 -7.68 -0.58
CA VAL A 45 -4.59 -8.24 -1.89
C VAL A 45 -4.02 -9.66 -1.76
N ALA A 46 -3.15 -9.87 -0.79
CA ALA A 46 -2.56 -11.18 -0.58
C ALA A 46 -3.59 -12.21 -0.13
N ASP A 47 -4.60 -11.75 0.61
CA ASP A 47 -5.64 -12.64 1.10
C ASP A 47 -6.65 -13.00 0.01
N ALA A 48 -6.68 -12.25 -1.07
CA ALA A 48 -7.62 -12.50 -2.14
C ALA A 48 -7.11 -13.61 -3.05
N SER A 49 -8.02 -14.40 -3.57
CA SER A 49 -7.65 -15.49 -4.48
C SER A 49 -7.56 -15.03 -5.92
N THR A 50 -8.00 -13.82 -6.22
CA THR A 50 -7.94 -13.27 -7.57
C THR A 50 -7.50 -11.81 -7.48
N PRO A 51 -7.03 -11.23 -8.59
CA PRO A 51 -6.67 -9.81 -8.57
C PRO A 51 -7.85 -8.94 -8.18
N MET A 52 -7.55 -7.81 -7.55
CA MET A 52 -8.57 -6.93 -7.01
C MET A 52 -8.49 -5.54 -7.61
N GLN A 53 -9.65 -4.90 -7.71
CA GLN A 53 -9.74 -3.50 -8.09
C GLN A 53 -9.70 -2.61 -6.86
N ALA A 54 -9.31 -1.35 -7.07
CA ALA A 54 -9.24 -0.41 -5.95
C ALA A 54 -10.58 -0.32 -5.22
N LYS A 55 -11.69 -0.30 -5.95
CA LYS A 55 -12.99 -0.15 -5.31
C LYS A 55 -13.36 -1.35 -4.46
N GLN A 56 -12.77 -2.50 -4.74
CA GLN A 56 -12.99 -3.69 -3.93
C GLN A 56 -12.13 -3.67 -2.67
N ILE A 57 -10.98 -3.05 -2.77
CA ILE A 57 -10.04 -3.00 -1.65
C ILE A 57 -10.48 -1.99 -0.60
N VAL A 58 -11.00 -0.84 -1.04
CA VAL A 58 -11.32 0.28 -0.16
C VAL A 58 -12.14 -0.13 1.06
N PRO A 59 -13.28 -0.84 0.90
CA PRO A 59 -14.02 -1.22 2.09
C PRO A 59 -13.30 -2.25 2.96
N ARG A 60 -12.41 -3.03 2.35
CA ARG A 60 -11.68 -4.04 3.10
C ARG A 60 -10.63 -3.41 4.02
N ILE A 61 -10.22 -2.20 3.75
CA ILE A 61 -9.28 -1.51 4.61
C ILE A 61 -9.98 -0.45 5.47
N GLY A 62 -11.31 -0.55 5.57
CA GLY A 62 -12.06 0.28 6.50
C GLY A 62 -12.43 1.65 6.01
N LEU A 63 -12.39 1.89 4.70
CA LEU A 63 -12.73 3.19 4.14
C LEU A 63 -14.04 3.13 3.38
N PRO A 64 -14.76 4.26 3.31
CA PRO A 64 -15.98 4.28 2.51
C PRO A 64 -15.66 4.22 1.03
N ALA A 65 -16.52 3.55 0.27
CA ALA A 65 -16.30 3.35 -1.16
C ALA A 65 -16.80 4.57 -1.94
N VAL A 66 -16.18 5.72 -1.71
CA VAL A 66 -16.48 6.94 -2.42
C VAL A 66 -15.31 7.28 -3.32
N THR A 67 -15.58 8.09 -4.35
CA THR A 67 -14.61 8.36 -5.39
C THR A 67 -13.26 8.79 -4.85
N ALA A 68 -13.25 9.72 -3.89
CA ALA A 68 -11.99 10.24 -3.38
C ALA A 68 -11.15 9.14 -2.73
N LYS A 69 -11.80 8.25 -1.98
CA LYS A 69 -11.08 7.18 -1.31
C LYS A 69 -10.61 6.12 -2.30
N ILE A 70 -11.42 5.85 -3.32
CA ILE A 70 -11.04 4.89 -4.35
C ILE A 70 -9.84 5.40 -5.13
N GLU A 71 -9.85 6.69 -5.50
CA GLU A 71 -8.72 7.24 -6.26
C GLU A 71 -7.47 7.33 -5.40
N GLY A 72 -7.61 7.67 -4.13
CA GLY A 72 -6.45 7.69 -3.24
C GLY A 72 -5.84 6.30 -3.09
N THR A 73 -6.69 5.29 -2.98
CA THR A 73 -6.20 3.92 -2.87
C THR A 73 -5.55 3.47 -4.16
N ARG A 74 -6.13 3.86 -5.31
CA ARG A 74 -5.52 3.53 -6.59
C ARG A 74 -4.12 4.09 -6.70
N GLY A 75 -3.91 5.33 -6.23
CA GLY A 75 -2.57 5.91 -6.23
C GLY A 75 -1.60 5.12 -5.39
N LYS A 76 -2.05 4.64 -4.23
CA LYS A 76 -1.20 3.82 -3.38
C LYS A 76 -0.90 2.47 -4.03
N LEU A 77 -1.90 1.89 -4.70
CA LEU A 77 -1.69 0.63 -5.41
C LEU A 77 -0.65 0.80 -6.52
N LYS A 78 -0.72 1.90 -7.27
CA LYS A 78 0.28 2.17 -8.30
C LYS A 78 1.67 2.31 -7.70
N ARG A 79 1.78 2.97 -6.56
CA ARG A 79 3.06 3.10 -5.89
C ARG A 79 3.61 1.74 -5.49
N LEU A 80 2.76 0.87 -4.97
CA LEU A 80 3.20 -0.46 -4.60
C LEU A 80 3.66 -1.27 -5.81
N VAL A 81 3.00 -1.08 -6.95
CA VAL A 81 3.45 -1.72 -8.18
C VAL A 81 4.83 -1.20 -8.56
N GLU A 82 5.03 0.12 -8.51
CA GLU A 82 6.32 0.71 -8.85
C GLU A 82 7.44 0.20 -7.95
N ARG A 83 7.11 -0.11 -6.71
CA ARG A 83 8.12 -0.54 -5.75
C ARG A 83 8.24 -2.05 -5.65
N GLY A 84 7.55 -2.80 -6.51
CA GLY A 84 7.74 -4.23 -6.60
C GLY A 84 6.93 -5.08 -5.64
N TRP A 85 5.98 -4.48 -4.91
CA TRP A 85 5.17 -5.23 -3.97
C TRP A 85 3.96 -5.88 -4.64
N LEU A 86 3.41 -5.23 -5.65
CA LEU A 86 2.23 -5.72 -6.36
C LEU A 86 2.49 -5.74 -7.85
N THR A 87 1.61 -6.43 -8.58
CA THR A 87 1.61 -6.40 -10.04
C THR A 87 0.27 -5.90 -10.52
N GLU A 88 0.27 -5.34 -11.71
CA GLU A 88 -0.95 -4.91 -12.37
C GLU A 88 -0.91 -5.51 -13.77
N ASP A 89 -1.18 -6.82 -13.86
CA ASP A 89 -1.11 -7.53 -15.13
C ASP A 89 -2.18 -7.07 -16.09
N GLN A 90 -3.35 -6.73 -15.55
CA GLN A 90 -4.41 -6.14 -16.34
C GLN A 90 -4.74 -4.79 -15.74
N PRO A 91 -5.04 -3.79 -16.58
CA PRO A 91 -5.29 -2.45 -16.05
C PRO A 91 -6.35 -2.45 -14.96
N GLY A 92 -6.02 -1.88 -13.82
CA GLY A 92 -6.94 -1.77 -12.71
C GLY A 92 -7.06 -3.00 -11.84
N LEU A 93 -6.37 -4.09 -12.17
CA LEU A 93 -6.43 -5.31 -11.38
C LEU A 93 -5.07 -5.57 -10.74
N PHE A 94 -5.05 -5.63 -9.43
CA PHE A 94 -3.79 -5.70 -8.67
C PHE A 94 -3.68 -7.04 -7.94
N ALA A 95 -2.50 -7.60 -7.96
CA ALA A 95 -2.22 -8.87 -7.31
C ALA A 95 -0.86 -8.80 -6.62
N LEU A 96 -0.62 -9.74 -5.74
CA LEU A 96 0.64 -9.79 -5.00
C LEU A 96 1.77 -10.19 -5.95
N ALA A 97 2.86 -9.44 -5.91
CA ALA A 97 4.01 -9.72 -6.77
C ALA A 97 4.88 -10.84 -6.21
N HIS A 98 4.99 -10.91 -4.87
CA HIS A 98 5.88 -11.86 -4.23
C HIS A 98 5.16 -12.51 -3.09
N ARG A 99 5.02 -13.83 -3.16
CA ARG A 99 4.25 -14.55 -2.17
C ARG A 99 4.77 -14.36 -0.76
N ALA A 100 6.09 -14.34 -0.64
CA ALA A 100 6.71 -14.24 0.67
C ALA A 100 6.52 -12.89 1.33
N THR A 101 5.95 -11.92 0.62
CA THR A 101 5.80 -10.58 1.13
C THR A 101 5.00 -10.52 2.43
N VAL A 102 3.93 -11.31 2.52
CA VAL A 102 3.07 -11.26 3.69
C VAL A 102 3.26 -12.44 4.61
N GLU A 103 4.11 -13.37 4.26
CA GLU A 103 4.26 -14.55 5.09
C GLU A 103 5.27 -14.29 6.17
N SER A 104 5.00 -14.81 7.35
CA SER A 104 5.88 -14.59 8.45
C SER A 104 6.95 -15.65 8.51
N GLY A 105 7.23 -16.30 7.44
CA GLY A 105 8.31 -17.26 7.40
C GLY A 105 7.87 -18.69 7.32
N GLU A 106 6.73 -19.00 7.87
CA GLU A 106 6.35 -20.39 7.82
C GLU A 106 5.97 -20.84 6.44
N GLY A 107 5.44 -19.94 5.64
CA GLY A 107 5.12 -20.33 4.27
C GLY A 107 6.34 -20.50 3.43
N ALA A 108 7.44 -19.95 3.83
CA ALA A 108 8.64 -19.98 3.02
C ALA A 108 9.31 -21.34 3.05
N GLU A 109 8.94 -22.15 3.99
CA GLU A 109 9.60 -23.41 4.00
C GLU A 109 8.93 -24.42 3.18
N ARG A 110 8.17 -24.08 2.35
CA ARG A 110 7.63 -25.04 1.48
C ARG A 110 8.35 -25.25 0.25
#